data_2e6a556aede30603150c109032e6adaf
#
_entry.id   2e6a556aede30603150c109032e6adaf
#
_cell.length_a   1.000
_cell.length_b   1.000
_cell.length_c   1.000
_cell.angle_alpha   90.00
_cell.angle_beta   90.00
_cell.angle_gamma   90.00
#
_symmetry.space_group_name_H-M   'P 1'
#
loop_
_entity.id
_entity.type
_entity.pdbx_description
1 polymer ?
#
loop_
_entity_poly.entity_id
_entity_poly.type
_entity_poly.pdbx_seq_one_letter_code
_entity_poly.pdbx_strand_id
1 'polypeptide(L)'
;MLHPLPPQPAGVPWPTDEWPTGTASPALEAVVEEMFADTDRYGDTYAVAVVQGGRLLHERHGGALPHFDRPPEPVLPTTPLLSWSMAKSVLHAAVGVLVSDGRLVLDAPAGVPGWDDERAAITLDHLLQMRDGLQWAEDYVDAGVSDVIEMLFGSGHDDVAAYAEARPLAHPPGTHFNYSSGTSNIVAALMGRTVGGPDALRHLLEERLFRPTGMHSADPRFDDAGTFVGSSYVYATAQDWARFGTLYLRDGVWDDVRLLPEGWVDHARAVRSVDPTDGDLYGAHFWVDHLDTARGTFRASGYEGQMVAICPPLDAVVVRLGRSPEPLTANLPPWRKRALDTLA
;
A
#
# COMPACT_ATOMS: atom_id res chain seq x y z
N MET A 1 2.85 21.09 9.39
CA MET A 1 3.67 21.26 8.16
C MET A 1 4.29 19.90 7.89
N LEU A 2 4.23 19.40 6.65
CA LEU A 2 4.84 18.13 6.28
C LEU A 2 6.37 18.24 6.29
N HIS A 3 7.07 17.18 6.71
CA HIS A 3 8.52 17.12 6.63
C HIS A 3 8.97 17.10 5.16
N PRO A 4 10.09 17.75 4.81
CA PRO A 4 10.66 17.64 3.47
C PRO A 4 10.98 16.18 3.14
N LEU A 5 10.77 15.80 1.89
CA LEU A 5 11.20 14.51 1.39
C LEU A 5 12.67 14.59 0.97
N PRO A 6 13.55 13.71 1.46
CA PRO A 6 14.97 13.78 1.15
C PRO A 6 15.25 13.33 -0.30
N PRO A 7 16.19 13.97 -1.01
CA PRO A 7 16.67 13.48 -2.29
C PRO A 7 17.49 12.20 -2.10
N GLN A 8 17.76 11.47 -3.19
CA GLN A 8 18.73 10.37 -3.15
C GLN A 8 20.10 10.92 -2.71
N PRO A 9 20.77 10.30 -1.73
CA PRO A 9 22.07 10.78 -1.26
C PRO A 9 23.13 10.75 -2.35
N ALA A 10 23.95 11.78 -2.43
CA ALA A 10 25.00 11.88 -3.44
C ALA A 10 25.97 10.70 -3.34
N GLY A 11 26.26 10.07 -4.49
CA GLY A 11 27.15 8.91 -4.59
C GLY A 11 26.56 7.59 -4.10
N VAL A 12 25.29 7.53 -3.76
CA VAL A 12 24.56 6.28 -3.50
C VAL A 12 23.80 5.90 -4.78
N PRO A 13 24.11 4.77 -5.42
CA PRO A 13 23.37 4.33 -6.61
C PRO A 13 21.88 4.10 -6.31
N TRP A 14 21.06 4.23 -7.32
CA TRP A 14 19.66 3.81 -7.24
C TRP A 14 19.58 2.28 -7.17
N PRO A 15 18.70 1.70 -6.36
CA PRO A 15 18.60 0.26 -6.18
C PRO A 15 17.77 -0.43 -7.29
N THR A 16 17.86 0.03 -8.54
CA THR A 16 17.06 -0.51 -9.65
C THR A 16 17.38 -1.97 -9.92
N ASP A 17 18.67 -2.30 -10.04
CA ASP A 17 19.14 -3.68 -10.24
C ASP A 17 19.49 -4.34 -8.91
N GLU A 18 20.41 -3.72 -8.15
CA GLU A 18 20.90 -4.22 -6.88
C GLU A 18 20.84 -3.15 -5.80
N TRP A 19 20.54 -3.56 -4.57
CA TRP A 19 20.55 -2.67 -3.42
C TRP A 19 21.99 -2.31 -3.02
N PRO A 20 22.34 -1.02 -2.97
CA PRO A 20 23.54 -0.62 -2.23
C PRO A 20 23.35 -1.03 -0.77
N THR A 21 24.36 -1.68 -0.19
CA THR A 21 24.28 -2.16 1.19
C THR A 21 24.91 -1.17 2.17
N GLY A 22 24.41 -1.20 3.39
CA GLY A 22 24.97 -0.53 4.56
C GLY A 22 25.19 -1.53 5.70
N THR A 23 25.45 -1.04 6.89
CA THR A 23 25.64 -1.88 8.08
C THR A 23 24.59 -1.52 9.11
N ALA A 24 23.83 -2.52 9.55
CA ALA A 24 22.89 -2.38 10.65
C ALA A 24 23.62 -2.14 11.98
N SER A 25 23.02 -1.36 12.87
CA SER A 25 23.48 -1.31 14.25
C SER A 25 23.05 -2.58 14.99
N PRO A 26 23.79 -3.02 16.03
CA PRO A 26 23.37 -4.15 16.87
C PRO A 26 21.97 -3.95 17.48
N ALA A 27 21.57 -2.70 17.73
CA ALA A 27 20.24 -2.38 18.22
C ALA A 27 19.15 -2.65 17.18
N LEU A 28 19.38 -2.31 15.91
CA LEU A 28 18.46 -2.63 14.81
C LEU A 28 18.35 -4.14 14.61
N GLU A 29 19.47 -4.84 14.57
CA GLU A 29 19.49 -6.31 14.44
C GLU A 29 18.67 -6.98 15.54
N ALA A 30 18.86 -6.56 16.81
CA ALA A 30 18.12 -7.11 17.93
C ALA A 30 16.60 -6.87 17.83
N VAL A 31 16.18 -5.68 17.41
CA VAL A 31 14.76 -5.36 17.23
C VAL A 31 14.14 -6.16 16.08
N VAL A 32 14.88 -6.40 15.01
CA VAL A 32 14.40 -7.24 13.89
C VAL A 32 14.34 -8.71 14.31
N GLU A 33 15.37 -9.27 14.95
CA GLU A 33 15.38 -10.67 15.40
C GLU A 33 14.25 -10.97 16.39
N GLU A 34 13.85 -10.02 17.23
CA GLU A 34 12.70 -10.17 18.14
C GLU A 34 11.42 -10.59 17.39
N MET A 35 11.17 -10.03 16.18
CA MET A 35 10.00 -10.35 15.36
C MET A 35 9.95 -11.81 14.90
N PHE A 36 11.11 -12.41 14.68
CA PHE A 36 11.23 -13.80 14.24
C PHE A 36 11.30 -14.78 15.42
N ALA A 37 11.78 -14.33 16.56
CA ALA A 37 11.97 -15.17 17.75
C ALA A 37 10.68 -15.29 18.60
N ASP A 38 9.85 -14.24 18.65
CA ASP A 38 8.66 -14.18 19.52
C ASP A 38 7.37 -14.25 18.69
N THR A 39 7.09 -15.44 18.14
CA THR A 39 5.90 -15.68 17.32
C THR A 39 4.60 -15.61 18.12
N ASP A 40 4.64 -15.84 19.44
CA ASP A 40 3.48 -15.70 20.32
C ASP A 40 3.03 -14.24 20.41
N ARG A 41 3.96 -13.31 20.26
CA ARG A 41 3.70 -11.88 20.33
C ARG A 41 3.42 -11.24 18.96
N TYR A 42 4.13 -11.68 17.92
CA TYR A 42 4.10 -11.00 16.61
C TYR A 42 3.45 -11.82 15.49
N GLY A 43 3.11 -13.08 15.76
CA GLY A 43 2.71 -14.02 14.71
C GLY A 43 3.88 -14.42 13.81
N ASP A 44 3.58 -14.94 12.63
CA ASP A 44 4.60 -15.34 11.67
C ASP A 44 5.15 -14.12 10.92
N THR A 45 6.45 -13.84 11.07
CA THR A 45 7.14 -12.85 10.25
C THR A 45 7.88 -13.55 9.12
N TYR A 46 7.57 -13.17 7.89
CA TYR A 46 8.14 -13.75 6.68
C TYR A 46 9.35 -12.98 6.18
N ALA A 47 9.28 -11.65 6.21
CA ALA A 47 10.39 -10.80 5.80
C ALA A 47 10.36 -9.45 6.51
N VAL A 48 11.55 -8.95 6.82
CA VAL A 48 11.80 -7.55 7.22
C VAL A 48 12.93 -7.01 6.37
N ALA A 49 12.77 -5.82 5.80
CA ALA A 49 13.82 -5.08 5.13
C ALA A 49 13.87 -3.65 5.67
N VAL A 50 15.07 -3.16 5.97
CA VAL A 50 15.29 -1.81 6.52
C VAL A 50 16.28 -1.07 5.64
N VAL A 51 15.83 0.07 5.13
CA VAL A 51 16.61 0.98 4.27
C VAL A 51 16.82 2.29 5.00
N GLN A 52 18.02 2.84 4.94
CA GLN A 52 18.32 4.19 5.37
C GLN A 52 19.38 4.83 4.46
N GLY A 53 19.22 6.11 4.13
CA GLY A 53 20.16 6.80 3.26
C GLY A 53 20.33 6.16 1.89
N GLY A 54 19.26 5.56 1.35
CA GLY A 54 19.27 4.83 0.08
C GLY A 54 20.01 3.50 0.10
N ARG A 55 20.36 2.96 1.28
CA ARG A 55 21.10 1.69 1.45
C ARG A 55 20.26 0.69 2.22
N LEU A 56 20.26 -0.57 1.78
CA LEU A 56 19.71 -1.69 2.53
C LEU A 56 20.66 -1.99 3.71
N LEU A 57 20.20 -1.66 4.93
CA LEU A 57 20.98 -1.88 6.15
C LEU A 57 20.82 -3.29 6.68
N HIS A 58 19.59 -3.82 6.61
CA HIS A 58 19.26 -5.13 7.14
C HIS A 58 18.14 -5.77 6.34
N GLU A 59 18.27 -7.07 6.12
CA GLU A 59 17.22 -7.89 5.53
C GLU A 59 17.23 -9.25 6.23
N ARG A 60 16.03 -9.71 6.62
CA ARG A 60 15.83 -10.96 7.31
C ARG A 60 14.60 -11.67 6.77
N HIS A 61 14.73 -12.94 6.45
CA HIS A 61 13.66 -13.82 6.01
C HIS A 61 13.50 -14.98 6.98
N GLY A 62 12.27 -15.49 7.10
CA GLY A 62 11.97 -16.62 7.97
C GLY A 62 10.55 -17.14 7.77
N GLY A 63 10.21 -18.17 8.55
CA GLY A 63 8.91 -18.81 8.43
C GLY A 63 8.73 -19.60 7.14
N ALA A 64 7.50 -20.07 6.93
CA ALA A 64 7.11 -20.81 5.75
C ALA A 64 5.66 -20.50 5.37
N LEU A 65 5.38 -20.38 4.09
CA LEU A 65 4.03 -20.15 3.57
C LEU A 65 3.23 -21.45 3.70
N PRO A 66 2.05 -21.40 4.34
CA PRO A 66 1.19 -22.57 4.44
C PRO A 66 0.55 -22.87 3.08
N HIS A 67 0.38 -24.15 2.77
CA HIS A 67 -0.36 -24.65 1.61
C HIS A 67 -1.39 -25.69 2.05
N PHE A 68 -2.51 -25.80 1.33
CA PHE A 68 -3.54 -26.79 1.64
C PHE A 68 -3.19 -28.21 1.15
N ASP A 69 -2.42 -28.32 0.05
CA ASP A 69 -2.20 -29.53 -0.72
C ASP A 69 -0.75 -30.02 -0.70
N ARG A 70 0.16 -29.27 -0.07
CA ARG A 70 1.59 -29.57 0.01
C ARG A 70 2.20 -29.06 1.32
N PRO A 71 3.41 -29.54 1.69
CA PRO A 71 4.12 -29.01 2.86
C PRO A 71 4.35 -27.51 2.77
N PRO A 72 4.45 -26.82 3.93
CA PRO A 72 4.80 -25.40 3.96
C PRO A 72 6.12 -25.12 3.21
N GLU A 73 6.15 -24.03 2.45
CA GLU A 73 7.29 -23.64 1.64
C GLU A 73 8.10 -22.54 2.33
N PRO A 74 9.43 -22.74 2.57
CA PRO A 74 10.26 -21.73 3.21
C PRO A 74 10.23 -20.40 2.45
N VAL A 75 10.16 -19.30 3.19
CA VAL A 75 10.25 -17.96 2.61
C VAL A 75 11.71 -17.62 2.33
N LEU A 76 12.00 -17.34 1.06
CA LEU A 76 13.31 -16.97 0.55
C LEU A 76 13.34 -15.47 0.17
N PRO A 77 14.51 -14.85 -0.01
CA PRO A 77 14.61 -13.47 -0.50
C PRO A 77 13.90 -13.22 -1.83
N THR A 78 13.74 -14.26 -2.65
CA THR A 78 13.06 -14.20 -3.95
C THR A 78 11.57 -14.56 -3.89
N THR A 79 11.03 -14.87 -2.72
CA THR A 79 9.60 -15.23 -2.57
C THR A 79 8.72 -13.98 -2.63
N PRO A 80 7.86 -13.81 -3.65
CA PRO A 80 6.86 -12.75 -3.66
C PRO A 80 5.79 -13.04 -2.61
N LEU A 81 5.51 -12.06 -1.76
CA LEU A 81 4.56 -12.15 -0.67
C LEU A 81 3.33 -11.27 -0.94
N LEU A 82 2.18 -11.72 -0.48
CA LEU A 82 0.91 -11.04 -0.66
C LEU A 82 0.88 -9.72 0.11
N SER A 83 0.50 -8.66 -0.58
CA SER A 83 0.44 -7.30 -0.05
C SER A 83 -0.76 -7.03 0.85
N TRP A 84 -1.87 -7.73 0.62
CA TRP A 84 -3.16 -7.26 1.05
C TRP A 84 -3.33 -5.77 0.71
N SER A 85 -3.88 -4.96 1.61
CA SER A 85 -4.22 -3.55 1.33
C SER A 85 -3.05 -2.63 1.01
N MET A 86 -1.77 -3.07 1.09
CA MET A 86 -0.68 -2.26 0.53
C MET A 86 -0.83 -2.08 -1.00
N ALA A 87 -1.59 -2.93 -1.67
CA ALA A 87 -1.96 -2.76 -3.09
C ALA A 87 -2.64 -1.41 -3.36
N LYS A 88 -3.41 -0.87 -2.40
CA LYS A 88 -4.05 0.45 -2.50
C LYS A 88 -3.03 1.57 -2.73
N SER A 89 -1.85 1.46 -2.11
CA SER A 89 -0.79 2.44 -2.31
C SER A 89 -0.15 2.33 -3.70
N VAL A 90 -0.05 1.11 -4.26
CA VAL A 90 0.35 0.90 -5.67
C VAL A 90 -0.68 1.52 -6.61
N LEU A 91 -1.97 1.35 -6.31
CA LEU A 91 -3.06 1.97 -7.05
C LEU A 91 -2.92 3.51 -7.06
N HIS A 92 -2.66 4.11 -5.88
CA HIS A 92 -2.39 5.55 -5.77
C HIS A 92 -1.22 6.00 -6.67
N ALA A 93 -0.11 5.26 -6.67
CA ALA A 93 1.03 5.57 -7.54
C ALA A 93 0.64 5.54 -9.03
N ALA A 94 -0.11 4.51 -9.46
CA ALA A 94 -0.55 4.36 -10.84
C ALA A 94 -1.56 5.45 -11.27
N VAL A 95 -2.45 5.88 -10.35
CA VAL A 95 -3.30 7.07 -10.58
C VAL A 95 -2.43 8.31 -10.78
N GLY A 96 -1.36 8.48 -9.99
CA GLY A 96 -0.40 9.58 -10.14
C GLY A 96 0.23 9.65 -11.53
N VAL A 97 0.58 8.50 -12.10
CA VAL A 97 1.06 8.41 -13.48
C VAL A 97 0.00 8.92 -14.46
N LEU A 98 -1.26 8.49 -14.31
CA LEU A 98 -2.35 8.90 -15.20
C LEU A 98 -2.73 10.38 -15.03
N VAL A 99 -2.59 10.93 -13.83
CA VAL A 99 -2.76 12.37 -13.58
C VAL A 99 -1.63 13.16 -14.24
N SER A 100 -0.39 12.70 -14.14
CA SER A 100 0.76 13.31 -14.83
C SER A 100 0.59 13.31 -16.35
N ASP A 101 -0.01 12.25 -16.90
CA ASP A 101 -0.32 12.13 -18.33
C ASP A 101 -1.55 12.96 -18.76
N GLY A 102 -2.22 13.66 -17.83
CA GLY A 102 -3.45 14.42 -18.08
C GLY A 102 -4.67 13.56 -18.43
N ARG A 103 -4.63 12.26 -18.12
CA ARG A 103 -5.69 11.30 -18.43
C ARG A 103 -6.72 11.16 -17.32
N LEU A 104 -6.35 11.50 -16.08
CA LEU A 104 -7.22 11.59 -14.92
C LEU A 104 -7.08 12.95 -14.25
N VAL A 105 -8.16 13.40 -13.60
CA VAL A 105 -8.23 14.67 -12.88
C VAL A 105 -8.84 14.41 -11.51
N LEU A 106 -8.14 14.82 -10.43
CA LEU A 106 -8.54 14.51 -9.05
C LEU A 106 -9.94 15.06 -8.70
N ASP A 107 -10.19 16.34 -9.00
CA ASP A 107 -11.42 17.04 -8.62
C ASP A 107 -12.56 16.80 -9.60
N ALA A 108 -12.34 16.05 -10.68
CA ALA A 108 -13.39 15.71 -11.61
C ALA A 108 -14.26 14.56 -11.07
N PRO A 109 -15.56 14.52 -11.39
CA PRO A 109 -16.39 13.35 -11.16
C PRO A 109 -15.73 12.08 -11.69
N ALA A 110 -15.81 11.00 -10.93
CA ALA A 110 -15.19 9.73 -11.29
C ALA A 110 -15.77 9.11 -12.58
N GLY A 111 -16.99 9.51 -12.96
CA GLY A 111 -17.60 9.09 -14.23
C GLY A 111 -17.88 7.59 -14.27
N VAL A 112 -18.24 6.99 -13.14
CA VAL A 112 -18.59 5.57 -13.06
C VAL A 112 -19.88 5.32 -13.84
N PRO A 113 -19.90 4.35 -14.76
CA PRO A 113 -21.09 4.03 -15.53
C PRO A 113 -22.29 3.67 -14.63
N GLY A 114 -23.47 4.22 -14.96
CA GLY A 114 -24.69 3.95 -14.18
C GLY A 114 -24.84 4.80 -12.91
N TRP A 115 -23.90 5.66 -12.58
CA TRP A 115 -24.09 6.66 -11.52
C TRP A 115 -24.76 7.91 -12.10
N ASP A 116 -26.07 7.89 -12.16
CA ASP A 116 -26.94 8.98 -12.64
C ASP A 116 -27.73 9.65 -11.49
N ASP A 117 -27.40 9.26 -10.26
CA ASP A 117 -27.91 9.81 -8.99
C ASP A 117 -26.85 10.68 -8.27
N GLU A 118 -27.01 10.91 -6.96
CA GLU A 118 -26.07 11.71 -6.16
C GLU A 118 -24.62 11.17 -6.18
N ARG A 119 -24.42 9.88 -6.50
CA ARG A 119 -23.07 9.28 -6.67
C ARG A 119 -22.30 9.89 -7.84
N ALA A 120 -22.98 10.49 -8.81
CA ALA A 120 -22.35 11.20 -9.92
C ALA A 120 -21.45 12.36 -9.47
N ALA A 121 -21.62 12.86 -8.25
CA ALA A 121 -20.79 13.91 -7.66
C ALA A 121 -19.51 13.37 -6.98
N ILE A 122 -19.33 12.05 -6.88
CA ILE A 122 -18.13 11.45 -6.31
C ILE A 122 -16.96 11.74 -7.23
N THR A 123 -15.91 12.39 -6.71
CA THR A 123 -14.68 12.68 -7.45
C THR A 123 -13.64 11.57 -7.26
N LEU A 124 -12.62 11.54 -8.12
CA LEU A 124 -11.47 10.66 -7.93
C LEU A 124 -10.78 10.92 -6.59
N ASP A 125 -10.69 12.19 -6.17
CA ASP A 125 -10.09 12.57 -4.89
C ASP A 125 -10.89 12.04 -3.69
N HIS A 126 -12.22 12.06 -3.76
CA HIS A 126 -13.07 11.45 -2.72
C HIS A 126 -12.79 9.94 -2.58
N LEU A 127 -12.64 9.22 -3.69
CA LEU A 127 -12.31 7.79 -3.71
C LEU A 127 -10.92 7.53 -3.10
N LEU A 128 -9.90 8.29 -3.49
CA LEU A 128 -8.53 8.12 -2.95
C LEU A 128 -8.44 8.42 -1.45
N GLN A 129 -9.29 9.32 -0.94
CA GLN A 129 -9.36 9.67 0.48
C GLN A 129 -10.30 8.79 1.30
N MET A 130 -10.96 7.77 0.70
CA MET A 130 -11.98 6.95 1.36
C MET A 130 -13.14 7.79 1.90
N ARG A 131 -13.57 8.79 1.11
CA ARG A 131 -14.64 9.75 1.46
C ARG A 131 -15.70 9.82 0.38
N ASP A 132 -15.92 8.75 -0.36
CA ASP A 132 -16.94 8.66 -1.40
C ASP A 132 -18.37 8.70 -0.86
N GLY A 133 -18.57 8.24 0.38
CA GLY A 133 -19.87 8.18 1.05
C GLY A 133 -20.68 6.93 0.72
N LEU A 134 -20.13 5.96 -0.01
CA LEU A 134 -20.80 4.69 -0.28
C LEU A 134 -20.97 3.86 1.00
N GLN A 135 -22.04 3.10 1.07
CA GLN A 135 -22.25 2.11 2.13
C GLN A 135 -21.25 0.99 1.95
N TRP A 136 -20.47 0.71 3.00
CA TRP A 136 -19.48 -0.35 2.98
C TRP A 136 -19.17 -0.86 4.38
N ALA A 137 -19.05 -2.20 4.52
CA ALA A 137 -18.61 -2.86 5.72
C ALA A 137 -17.25 -3.56 5.46
N GLU A 138 -16.18 -2.97 6.00
CA GLU A 138 -14.82 -3.54 5.93
C GLU A 138 -14.57 -4.39 7.18
N ASP A 139 -15.26 -5.53 7.29
CA ASP A 139 -15.09 -6.48 8.40
C ASP A 139 -14.34 -7.72 7.89
N TYR A 140 -13.26 -8.11 8.58
CA TYR A 140 -12.43 -9.25 8.16
C TYR A 140 -12.76 -10.54 8.90
N VAL A 141 -13.76 -10.56 9.77
CA VAL A 141 -14.10 -11.69 10.65
C VAL A 141 -15.50 -12.19 10.42
N ASP A 142 -16.49 -11.30 10.38
CA ASP A 142 -17.90 -11.66 10.23
C ASP A 142 -18.34 -11.61 8.75
N ALA A 143 -18.25 -12.75 8.06
CA ALA A 143 -18.70 -12.89 6.68
C ALA A 143 -20.19 -12.57 6.46
N GLY A 144 -21.01 -12.61 7.53
CA GLY A 144 -22.44 -12.31 7.43
C GLY A 144 -22.76 -10.85 7.23
N VAL A 145 -21.81 -9.95 7.53
CA VAL A 145 -21.98 -8.48 7.40
C VAL A 145 -20.90 -7.85 6.53
N SER A 146 -19.87 -8.59 6.13
CA SER A 146 -18.68 -8.08 5.48
C SER A 146 -18.84 -7.94 3.97
N ASP A 147 -18.85 -6.69 3.49
CA ASP A 147 -18.76 -6.41 2.05
C ASP A 147 -17.41 -6.84 1.45
N VAL A 148 -16.31 -6.68 2.19
CA VAL A 148 -14.98 -7.04 1.66
C VAL A 148 -14.83 -8.56 1.49
N ILE A 149 -15.33 -9.38 2.42
CA ILE A 149 -15.29 -10.85 2.28
C ILE A 149 -16.19 -11.27 1.13
N GLU A 150 -17.40 -10.73 1.04
CA GLU A 150 -18.35 -11.06 -0.04
C GLU A 150 -17.82 -10.64 -1.42
N MET A 151 -17.16 -9.48 -1.51
CA MET A 151 -16.54 -9.00 -2.73
C MET A 151 -15.34 -9.85 -3.16
N LEU A 152 -14.45 -10.24 -2.24
CA LEU A 152 -13.21 -10.94 -2.61
C LEU A 152 -13.37 -12.45 -2.73
N PHE A 153 -14.32 -13.07 -2.02
CA PHE A 153 -14.44 -14.52 -1.87
C PHE A 153 -15.86 -15.06 -2.07
N GLY A 154 -16.86 -14.18 -2.09
CA GLY A 154 -18.28 -14.51 -2.27
C GLY A 154 -18.78 -14.16 -3.67
N SER A 155 -20.00 -13.62 -3.76
CA SER A 155 -20.68 -13.32 -5.03
C SER A 155 -20.04 -12.21 -5.87
N GLY A 156 -19.17 -11.39 -5.28
CA GLY A 156 -18.48 -10.31 -5.96
C GLY A 156 -17.13 -10.67 -6.59
N HIS A 157 -16.63 -11.91 -6.40
CA HIS A 157 -15.25 -12.26 -6.72
C HIS A 157 -14.91 -12.22 -8.21
N ASP A 158 -15.90 -12.49 -9.09
CA ASP A 158 -15.71 -12.48 -10.54
C ASP A 158 -15.62 -11.06 -11.11
N ASP A 159 -16.26 -10.06 -10.44
CA ASP A 159 -16.25 -8.64 -10.83
C ASP A 159 -16.31 -7.76 -9.57
N VAL A 160 -15.15 -7.54 -8.96
CA VAL A 160 -15.03 -6.76 -7.72
C VAL A 160 -15.45 -5.31 -7.90
N ALA A 161 -15.31 -4.77 -9.13
CA ALA A 161 -15.70 -3.40 -9.42
C ALA A 161 -17.23 -3.27 -9.50
N ALA A 162 -17.91 -4.13 -10.25
CA ALA A 162 -19.37 -4.11 -10.34
C ALA A 162 -20.03 -4.29 -8.96
N TYR A 163 -19.46 -5.18 -8.12
CA TYR A 163 -19.93 -5.34 -6.75
C TYR A 163 -19.85 -4.02 -5.96
N ALA A 164 -18.71 -3.32 -6.04
CA ALA A 164 -18.50 -2.07 -5.31
C ALA A 164 -19.32 -0.90 -5.91
N GLU A 165 -19.37 -0.78 -7.24
CA GLU A 165 -20.12 0.27 -7.96
C GLU A 165 -21.62 0.20 -7.72
N ALA A 166 -22.14 -0.99 -7.37
CA ALA A 166 -23.57 -1.18 -7.03
C ALA A 166 -23.93 -0.70 -5.62
N ARG A 167 -22.98 -0.34 -4.78
CA ARG A 167 -23.29 0.11 -3.40
C ARG A 167 -24.06 1.42 -3.39
N PRO A 168 -25.10 1.54 -2.53
CA PRO A 168 -25.85 2.78 -2.39
C PRO A 168 -25.02 3.85 -1.65
N LEU A 169 -25.41 5.10 -1.83
CA LEU A 169 -24.86 6.21 -1.06
C LEU A 169 -25.45 6.19 0.37
N ALA A 170 -24.58 6.24 1.37
CA ALA A 170 -24.94 6.34 2.79
C ALA A 170 -24.71 7.77 3.35
N HIS A 171 -23.73 8.49 2.79
CA HIS A 171 -23.36 9.84 3.21
C HIS A 171 -23.08 10.70 1.98
N PRO A 172 -23.28 12.04 2.06
CA PRO A 172 -22.87 12.92 0.96
C PRO A 172 -21.37 12.76 0.65
N PRO A 173 -20.98 12.76 -0.64
CA PRO A 173 -19.56 12.66 -1.03
C PRO A 173 -18.69 13.71 -0.34
N GLY A 174 -17.49 13.31 0.07
CA GLY A 174 -16.51 14.17 0.72
C GLY A 174 -16.75 14.45 2.21
N THR A 175 -17.82 13.91 2.83
CA THR A 175 -18.21 14.28 4.21
C THR A 175 -17.86 13.24 5.27
N HIS A 176 -17.74 11.97 4.89
CA HIS A 176 -17.57 10.86 5.82
C HIS A 176 -16.40 9.97 5.37
N PHE A 177 -15.51 9.65 6.30
CA PHE A 177 -14.46 8.66 6.08
C PHE A 177 -15.01 7.26 6.35
N ASN A 178 -14.83 6.36 5.39
CA ASN A 178 -15.13 4.95 5.55
C ASN A 178 -14.10 4.13 4.77
N TYR A 179 -13.17 3.49 5.46
CA TYR A 179 -12.17 2.66 4.81
C TYR A 179 -12.84 1.54 4.00
N SER A 180 -12.52 1.42 2.71
CA SER A 180 -13.23 0.55 1.79
C SER A 180 -12.32 -0.07 0.74
N SER A 181 -12.25 -1.40 0.72
CA SER A 181 -11.64 -2.14 -0.38
C SER A 181 -12.43 -2.00 -1.68
N GLY A 182 -13.76 -1.87 -1.59
CA GLY A 182 -14.63 -1.62 -2.75
C GLY A 182 -14.29 -0.31 -3.44
N THR A 183 -14.13 0.76 -2.68
CA THR A 183 -13.70 2.07 -3.20
C THR A 183 -12.43 2.00 -4.02
N SER A 184 -11.44 1.24 -3.56
CA SER A 184 -10.18 1.04 -4.30
C SER A 184 -10.37 0.27 -5.60
N ASN A 185 -11.27 -0.71 -5.64
CA ASN A 185 -11.57 -1.45 -6.88
C ASN A 185 -12.37 -0.60 -7.88
N ILE A 186 -13.20 0.36 -7.43
CA ILE A 186 -13.80 1.38 -8.29
C ILE A 186 -12.71 2.22 -8.98
N VAL A 187 -11.68 2.66 -8.21
CA VAL A 187 -10.54 3.39 -8.79
C VAL A 187 -9.79 2.52 -9.80
N ALA A 188 -9.56 1.24 -9.49
CA ALA A 188 -8.89 0.31 -10.42
C ALA A 188 -9.66 0.13 -11.73
N ALA A 189 -11.00 -0.01 -11.66
CA ALA A 189 -11.85 -0.10 -12.83
C ALA A 189 -11.85 1.21 -13.65
N LEU A 190 -11.89 2.37 -12.97
CA LEU A 190 -11.74 3.67 -13.63
C LEU A 190 -10.42 3.75 -14.41
N MET A 191 -9.32 3.33 -13.80
CA MET A 191 -8.02 3.27 -14.51
C MET A 191 -8.07 2.35 -15.71
N GLY A 192 -8.59 1.11 -15.55
CA GLY A 192 -8.75 0.15 -16.63
C GLY A 192 -9.54 0.74 -17.82
N ARG A 193 -10.68 1.37 -17.53
CA ARG A 193 -11.50 2.09 -18.54
C ARG A 193 -10.71 3.22 -19.22
N THR A 194 -9.95 3.98 -18.43
CA THR A 194 -9.15 5.11 -18.93
C THR A 194 -8.03 4.66 -19.86
N VAL A 195 -7.39 3.53 -19.61
CA VAL A 195 -6.26 3.07 -20.43
C VAL A 195 -6.67 2.16 -21.59
N GLY A 196 -7.88 1.62 -21.58
CA GLY A 196 -8.42 0.79 -22.67
C GLY A 196 -8.45 -0.70 -22.36
N GLY A 197 -8.48 -1.08 -21.08
CA GLY A 197 -8.71 -2.45 -20.61
C GLY A 197 -7.57 -3.04 -19.76
N PRO A 198 -7.73 -4.31 -19.35
CA PRO A 198 -6.84 -4.97 -18.39
C PRO A 198 -5.39 -5.09 -18.88
N ASP A 199 -5.18 -5.49 -20.14
CA ASP A 199 -3.82 -5.65 -20.67
C ASP A 199 -3.08 -4.31 -20.75
N ALA A 200 -3.78 -3.22 -21.11
CA ALA A 200 -3.20 -1.88 -21.13
C ALA A 200 -2.89 -1.38 -19.71
N LEU A 201 -3.73 -1.72 -18.72
CA LEU A 201 -3.46 -1.38 -17.33
C LEU A 201 -2.28 -2.17 -16.77
N ARG A 202 -2.20 -3.47 -17.05
CA ARG A 202 -1.04 -4.29 -16.68
C ARG A 202 0.24 -3.71 -17.28
N HIS A 203 0.23 -3.39 -18.56
CA HIS A 203 1.37 -2.77 -19.25
C HIS A 203 1.77 -1.42 -18.63
N LEU A 204 0.79 -0.58 -18.27
CA LEU A 204 1.07 0.67 -17.58
C LEU A 204 1.76 0.44 -16.23
N LEU A 205 1.26 -0.48 -15.40
CA LEU A 205 1.86 -0.82 -14.11
C LEU A 205 3.31 -1.32 -14.30
N GLU A 206 3.53 -2.20 -15.26
CA GLU A 206 4.85 -2.77 -15.56
C GLU A 206 5.83 -1.72 -16.08
N GLU A 207 5.45 -0.97 -17.13
CA GLU A 207 6.38 -0.07 -17.84
C GLU A 207 6.58 1.27 -17.16
N ARG A 208 5.56 1.76 -16.44
CA ARG A 208 5.60 3.11 -15.88
C ARG A 208 5.86 3.15 -14.37
N LEU A 209 5.75 2.00 -13.69
CA LEU A 209 5.95 1.93 -12.24
C LEU A 209 6.96 0.85 -11.84
N PHE A 210 6.71 -0.42 -12.17
CA PHE A 210 7.52 -1.52 -11.65
C PHE A 210 8.90 -1.62 -12.30
N ARG A 211 8.98 -1.60 -13.62
CA ARG A 211 10.25 -1.70 -14.34
C ARG A 211 11.19 -0.52 -14.06
N PRO A 212 10.75 0.74 -14.12
CA PRO A 212 11.62 1.87 -13.81
C PRO A 212 12.21 1.81 -12.40
N THR A 213 11.45 1.30 -11.43
CA THR A 213 11.88 1.19 -10.03
C THR A 213 12.60 -0.11 -9.70
N GLY A 214 12.73 -1.04 -10.66
CA GLY A 214 13.37 -2.34 -10.43
C GLY A 214 12.52 -3.33 -9.62
N MET A 215 11.20 -3.13 -9.55
CA MET A 215 10.28 -4.05 -8.85
C MET A 215 9.94 -5.26 -9.73
N HIS A 216 10.95 -6.09 -10.02
CA HIS A 216 10.82 -7.18 -10.99
C HIS A 216 9.95 -8.35 -10.53
N SER A 217 9.72 -8.49 -9.23
CA SER A 217 8.85 -9.54 -8.68
C SER A 217 7.39 -9.09 -8.51
N ALA A 218 7.08 -7.83 -8.81
CA ALA A 218 5.74 -7.29 -8.61
C ALA A 218 4.74 -7.96 -9.58
N ASP A 219 3.69 -8.57 -9.02
CA ASP A 219 2.67 -9.31 -9.75
C ASP A 219 1.27 -8.82 -9.32
N PRO A 220 0.69 -7.86 -10.04
CA PRO A 220 -0.67 -7.39 -9.81
C PRO A 220 -1.68 -8.40 -10.34
N ARG A 221 -2.69 -8.76 -9.53
CA ARG A 221 -3.73 -9.73 -9.90
C ARG A 221 -5.01 -9.03 -10.35
N PHE A 222 -5.67 -9.66 -11.29
CA PHE A 222 -6.91 -9.19 -11.89
C PHE A 222 -7.99 -10.24 -11.66
N ASP A 223 -9.23 -9.79 -11.52
CA ASP A 223 -10.40 -10.66 -11.46
C ASP A 223 -10.81 -11.17 -12.86
N ASP A 224 -11.86 -11.98 -12.92
CA ASP A 224 -12.34 -12.57 -14.17
C ASP A 224 -12.95 -11.54 -15.14
N ALA A 225 -13.45 -10.41 -14.61
CA ALA A 225 -13.91 -9.29 -15.42
C ALA A 225 -12.76 -8.41 -15.97
N GLY A 226 -11.52 -8.65 -15.53
CA GLY A 226 -10.34 -7.90 -15.94
C GLY A 226 -10.09 -6.64 -15.11
N THR A 227 -10.69 -6.52 -13.93
CA THR A 227 -10.38 -5.45 -12.99
C THR A 227 -9.13 -5.80 -12.19
N PHE A 228 -8.15 -4.91 -12.14
CA PHE A 228 -7.05 -5.02 -11.17
C PHE A 228 -7.62 -5.01 -9.75
N VAL A 229 -7.40 -6.09 -8.98
CA VAL A 229 -7.83 -6.16 -7.58
C VAL A 229 -6.91 -5.28 -6.73
N GLY A 230 -6.93 -3.98 -7.03
CA GLY A 230 -6.06 -2.95 -6.47
C GLY A 230 -6.30 -2.67 -4.99
N SER A 231 -7.35 -3.23 -4.44
CA SER A 231 -7.60 -3.21 -3.00
C SER A 231 -6.68 -4.15 -2.22
N SER A 232 -6.18 -5.27 -2.84
CA SER A 232 -5.69 -6.41 -2.07
C SER A 232 -4.55 -7.20 -2.70
N TYR A 233 -4.44 -7.30 -4.03
CA TYR A 233 -3.64 -8.35 -4.64
C TYR A 233 -2.49 -7.83 -5.51
N VAL A 234 -1.39 -7.49 -4.84
CA VAL A 234 -0.06 -7.36 -5.44
C VAL A 234 0.89 -8.27 -4.68
N TYR A 235 1.57 -9.17 -5.38
CA TYR A 235 2.64 -9.97 -4.79
C TYR A 235 3.97 -9.32 -5.14
N ALA A 236 4.87 -9.19 -4.16
CA ALA A 236 6.24 -8.73 -4.41
C ALA A 236 7.17 -9.15 -3.27
N THR A 237 8.48 -9.19 -3.54
CA THR A 237 9.51 -9.44 -2.52
C THR A 237 9.63 -8.26 -1.56
N ALA A 238 10.23 -8.49 -0.39
CA ALA A 238 10.49 -7.42 0.57
C ALA A 238 11.39 -6.32 -0.01
N GLN A 239 12.35 -6.68 -0.86
CA GLN A 239 13.20 -5.71 -1.55
C GLN A 239 12.43 -4.84 -2.53
N ASP A 240 11.45 -5.40 -3.24
CA ASP A 240 10.62 -4.61 -4.17
C ASP A 240 9.67 -3.69 -3.41
N TRP A 241 9.12 -4.14 -2.29
CA TRP A 241 8.37 -3.24 -1.40
C TRP A 241 9.24 -2.12 -0.81
N ALA A 242 10.52 -2.40 -0.52
CA ALA A 242 11.45 -1.36 -0.11
C ALA A 242 11.74 -0.35 -1.24
N ARG A 243 11.81 -0.80 -2.52
CA ARG A 243 11.87 0.09 -3.70
C ARG A 243 10.64 0.96 -3.81
N PHE A 244 9.46 0.39 -3.64
CA PHE A 244 8.21 1.14 -3.62
C PHE A 244 8.21 2.22 -2.53
N GLY A 245 8.60 1.87 -1.31
CA GLY A 245 8.73 2.84 -0.21
C GLY A 245 9.75 3.94 -0.53
N THR A 246 10.86 3.57 -1.17
CA THR A 246 11.90 4.52 -1.58
C THR A 246 11.41 5.48 -2.65
N LEU A 247 10.60 5.04 -3.61
CA LEU A 247 9.96 5.94 -4.59
C LEU A 247 9.18 7.06 -3.89
N TYR A 248 8.38 6.73 -2.88
CA TYR A 248 7.63 7.71 -2.11
C TYR A 248 8.53 8.56 -1.21
N LEU A 249 9.57 7.97 -0.62
CA LEU A 249 10.57 8.70 0.17
C LEU A 249 11.31 9.74 -0.69
N ARG A 250 11.51 9.48 -1.98
CA ARG A 250 12.18 10.35 -2.97
C ARG A 250 11.22 11.24 -3.77
N ASP A 251 10.05 11.55 -3.23
CA ASP A 251 9.05 12.42 -3.87
C ASP A 251 8.66 11.99 -5.29
N GLY A 252 8.54 10.67 -5.51
CA GLY A 252 8.16 10.14 -6.82
C GLY A 252 9.24 10.28 -7.90
N VAL A 253 10.49 10.57 -7.53
CA VAL A 253 11.64 10.60 -8.42
C VAL A 253 12.41 9.29 -8.31
N TRP A 254 12.87 8.76 -9.44
CA TRP A 254 13.71 7.58 -9.51
C TRP A 254 14.72 7.74 -10.65
N ASP A 255 16.02 7.56 -10.36
CA ASP A 255 17.12 7.72 -11.31
C ASP A 255 17.02 9.05 -12.09
N ASP A 256 16.83 10.15 -11.34
CA ASP A 256 16.62 11.51 -11.85
C ASP A 256 15.39 11.71 -12.77
N VAL A 257 14.54 10.67 -12.91
CA VAL A 257 13.28 10.74 -13.64
C VAL A 257 12.11 10.88 -12.68
N ARG A 258 11.26 11.89 -12.89
CA ARG A 258 10.03 12.03 -12.10
C ARG A 258 8.96 11.07 -12.64
N LEU A 259 8.65 10.05 -11.86
CA LEU A 259 7.61 9.06 -12.19
C LEU A 259 6.22 9.49 -11.67
N LEU A 260 6.17 10.16 -10.51
CA LEU A 260 4.92 10.67 -9.92
C LEU A 260 4.92 12.21 -9.99
N PRO A 261 3.78 12.87 -10.21
CA PRO A 261 3.74 14.32 -10.34
C PRO A 261 4.18 15.02 -9.06
N GLU A 262 4.66 16.24 -9.19
CA GLU A 262 5.02 17.07 -8.05
C GLU A 262 3.84 17.24 -7.08
N GLY A 263 4.10 17.13 -5.78
CA GLY A 263 3.08 17.20 -4.73
C GLY A 263 2.25 15.91 -4.57
N TRP A 264 2.46 14.88 -5.38
CA TRP A 264 1.69 13.63 -5.31
C TRP A 264 1.93 12.86 -4.02
N VAL A 265 3.18 12.83 -3.55
CA VAL A 265 3.50 12.20 -2.27
C VAL A 265 2.92 13.01 -1.10
N ASP A 266 2.89 14.33 -1.20
CA ASP A 266 2.24 15.16 -0.19
C ASP A 266 0.72 14.95 -0.18
N HIS A 267 0.08 14.68 -1.34
CA HIS A 267 -1.31 14.26 -1.42
C HIS A 267 -1.54 12.94 -0.67
N ALA A 268 -0.65 11.96 -0.81
CA ALA A 268 -0.74 10.67 -0.12
C ALA A 268 -0.69 10.80 1.41
N ARG A 269 0.22 11.64 1.95
CA ARG A 269 0.57 11.72 3.38
C ARG A 269 -0.04 12.90 4.14
N ALA A 270 -0.69 13.83 3.46
CA ALA A 270 -1.44 14.88 4.14
C ALA A 270 -2.67 14.29 4.82
N VAL A 271 -2.79 14.50 6.14
CA VAL A 271 -3.95 14.01 6.89
C VAL A 271 -5.23 14.61 6.34
N ARG A 272 -6.14 13.77 5.88
CA ARG A 272 -7.47 14.13 5.33
C ARG A 272 -8.59 13.65 6.23
N SER A 273 -8.37 12.56 6.95
CA SER A 273 -9.38 11.92 7.79
C SER A 273 -8.75 11.31 9.02
N VAL A 274 -9.58 11.07 10.01
CA VAL A 274 -9.29 10.28 11.21
C VAL A 274 -10.25 9.11 11.20
N ASP A 275 -9.74 7.89 11.34
CA ASP A 275 -10.59 6.72 11.48
C ASP A 275 -11.35 6.81 12.80
N PRO A 276 -12.68 6.77 12.77
CA PRO A 276 -13.48 6.90 13.99
C PRO A 276 -13.37 5.68 14.93
N THR A 277 -12.83 4.55 14.43
CA THR A 277 -12.76 3.30 15.19
C THR A 277 -11.55 3.26 16.12
N ASP A 278 -10.37 3.66 15.65
CA ASP A 278 -9.12 3.54 16.38
C ASP A 278 -8.31 4.85 16.46
N GLY A 279 -8.76 5.89 15.75
CA GLY A 279 -8.10 7.18 15.73
C GLY A 279 -6.91 7.26 14.77
N ASP A 280 -6.67 6.24 13.96
CA ASP A 280 -5.63 6.26 12.94
C ASP A 280 -5.88 7.37 11.92
N LEU A 281 -4.79 7.97 11.48
CA LEU A 281 -4.83 9.10 10.54
C LEU A 281 -4.72 8.57 9.10
N TYR A 282 -5.53 9.12 8.19
CA TYR A 282 -5.54 8.72 6.79
C TYR A 282 -5.30 9.91 5.86
N GLY A 283 -4.49 9.68 4.83
CA GLY A 283 -4.28 10.61 3.72
C GLY A 283 -5.06 10.20 2.48
N ALA A 284 -4.37 9.79 1.43
CA ALA A 284 -4.95 9.24 0.22
C ALA A 284 -4.28 7.89 -0.10
N HIS A 285 -4.97 6.78 0.14
CA HIS A 285 -4.47 5.40 0.00
C HIS A 285 -3.17 5.13 0.79
N PHE A 286 -2.92 5.96 1.82
CA PHE A 286 -1.86 5.82 2.81
C PHE A 286 -2.38 6.17 4.21
N TRP A 287 -1.92 5.41 5.19
CA TRP A 287 -2.07 5.73 6.60
C TRP A 287 -0.97 6.68 7.05
N VAL A 288 -1.29 7.60 7.94
CA VAL A 288 -0.31 8.48 8.60
C VAL A 288 -0.15 8.01 10.04
N ASP A 289 1.08 7.84 10.49
CA ASP A 289 1.36 7.23 11.77
C ASP A 289 1.06 8.20 12.94
N HIS A 290 0.02 7.91 13.71
CA HIS A 290 -0.35 8.73 14.86
C HIS A 290 0.60 8.55 16.06
N LEU A 291 1.29 7.39 16.17
CA LEU A 291 2.29 7.14 17.24
C LEU A 291 3.62 7.83 16.97
N ASP A 292 3.86 8.30 15.77
CA ASP A 292 5.09 8.96 15.34
C ASP A 292 4.81 10.24 14.53
N THR A 293 3.81 10.99 14.97
CA THR A 293 3.40 12.25 14.32
C THR A 293 4.52 13.29 14.26
N ALA A 294 5.45 13.27 15.22
CA ALA A 294 6.58 14.17 15.24
C ALA A 294 7.54 13.98 14.06
N ARG A 295 7.62 12.74 13.52
CA ARG A 295 8.43 12.43 12.34
C ARG A 295 7.63 12.46 11.04
N GLY A 296 6.31 12.52 11.12
CA GLY A 296 5.46 12.48 9.94
C GLY A 296 5.60 11.19 9.14
N THR A 297 5.82 10.07 9.84
CA THR A 297 5.86 8.74 9.25
C THR A 297 4.51 8.41 8.60
N PHE A 298 4.53 7.90 7.39
CA PHE A 298 3.34 7.41 6.70
C PHE A 298 3.59 6.01 6.15
N ARG A 299 2.53 5.27 5.88
CA ARG A 299 2.69 3.85 5.55
C ARG A 299 1.63 3.32 4.59
N ALA A 300 2.05 2.42 3.70
CA ALA A 300 1.17 1.41 3.14
C ALA A 300 0.98 0.32 4.20
N SER A 301 -0.25 -0.12 4.42
CA SER A 301 -0.59 -1.16 5.39
C SER A 301 -1.52 -2.20 4.78
N GLY A 302 -1.35 -3.45 5.16
CA GLY A 302 -2.18 -4.57 4.72
C GLY A 302 -2.60 -5.46 5.88
N TYR A 303 -3.65 -6.24 5.64
CA TYR A 303 -4.21 -7.19 6.59
C TYR A 303 -3.12 -8.09 7.18
N GLU A 304 -3.28 -8.49 8.45
CA GLU A 304 -2.30 -9.28 9.21
C GLU A 304 -0.90 -8.63 9.30
N GLY A 305 -0.82 -7.29 9.16
CA GLY A 305 0.38 -6.52 9.47
C GLY A 305 1.41 -6.40 8.36
N GLN A 306 1.01 -6.53 7.09
CA GLN A 306 1.86 -6.11 5.98
C GLN A 306 2.12 -4.60 6.09
N MET A 307 3.35 -4.18 5.87
CA MET A 307 3.70 -2.77 6.06
C MET A 307 4.90 -2.33 5.22
N VAL A 308 4.77 -1.14 4.63
CA VAL A 308 5.88 -0.30 4.17
C VAL A 308 5.79 1.04 4.88
N ALA A 309 6.58 1.23 5.92
CA ALA A 309 6.66 2.50 6.66
C ALA A 309 7.75 3.40 6.09
N ILE A 310 7.42 4.67 5.85
CA ILE A 310 8.27 5.67 5.22
C ILE A 310 8.46 6.82 6.21
N CYS A 311 9.70 7.07 6.62
CA CYS A 311 10.05 8.07 7.62
C CYS A 311 11.02 9.12 7.03
N PRO A 312 10.51 10.25 6.49
CA PRO A 312 11.35 11.23 5.81
C PRO A 312 12.48 11.83 6.67
N PRO A 313 12.27 12.21 7.95
CA PRO A 313 13.34 12.77 8.77
C PRO A 313 14.50 11.82 9.06
N LEU A 314 14.26 10.51 8.97
CA LEU A 314 15.30 9.51 9.16
C LEU A 314 15.88 9.01 7.83
N ASP A 315 15.38 9.53 6.70
CA ASP A 315 15.70 9.01 5.37
C ASP A 315 15.56 7.48 5.30
N ALA A 316 14.43 6.95 5.82
CA ALA A 316 14.29 5.52 6.08
C ALA A 316 12.99 4.93 5.56
N VAL A 317 13.09 3.66 5.16
CA VAL A 317 11.96 2.78 4.83
C VAL A 317 12.09 1.49 5.64
N VAL A 318 11.00 1.07 6.27
CA VAL A 318 10.91 -0.21 6.99
C VAL A 318 9.78 -1.04 6.37
N VAL A 319 10.12 -2.21 5.86
CA VAL A 319 9.18 -3.19 5.32
C VAL A 319 9.03 -4.34 6.31
N ARG A 320 7.80 -4.75 6.56
CA ARG A 320 7.48 -6.00 7.24
C ARG A 320 6.39 -6.74 6.45
N LEU A 321 6.64 -8.01 6.17
CA LEU A 321 5.69 -8.94 5.57
C LEU A 321 5.54 -10.15 6.49
N GLY A 322 4.30 -10.62 6.68
CA GLY A 322 4.06 -11.74 7.58
C GLY A 322 2.58 -11.96 7.84
N ARG A 323 2.28 -12.75 8.88
CA ARG A 323 0.94 -13.09 9.30
C ARG A 323 0.79 -12.88 10.81
N SER A 324 0.19 -11.76 11.19
CA SER A 324 -0.13 -11.43 12.57
C SER A 324 -1.66 -11.33 12.72
N PRO A 325 -2.34 -12.42 13.09
CA PRO A 325 -3.79 -12.34 13.32
C PRO A 325 -4.09 -11.46 14.54
N GLU A 326 -5.31 -10.93 14.60
CA GLU A 326 -5.78 -10.25 15.81
C GLU A 326 -5.77 -11.21 17.02
N PRO A 327 -5.37 -10.76 18.22
CA PRO A 327 -5.03 -9.36 18.56
C PRO A 327 -3.52 -9.04 18.42
N LEU A 328 -2.71 -9.88 17.78
CA LEU A 328 -1.25 -9.72 17.73
C LEU A 328 -0.82 -8.48 16.90
N THR A 329 -1.65 -8.06 15.95
CA THR A 329 -1.43 -6.84 15.16
C THR A 329 -1.19 -5.60 16.02
N ALA A 330 -1.80 -5.52 17.21
CA ALA A 330 -1.61 -4.41 18.14
C ALA A 330 -0.16 -4.25 18.64
N ASN A 331 0.68 -5.28 18.51
CA ASN A 331 2.10 -5.22 18.87
C ASN A 331 3.00 -4.61 17.78
N LEU A 332 2.51 -4.51 16.54
CA LEU A 332 3.31 -4.05 15.41
C LEU A 332 3.61 -2.54 15.43
N PRO A 333 2.67 -1.63 15.76
CA PRO A 333 2.96 -0.20 15.82
C PRO A 333 4.06 0.16 16.85
N PRO A 334 4.06 -0.37 18.10
CA PRO A 334 5.17 -0.15 19.03
C PRO A 334 6.51 -0.73 18.54
N TRP A 335 6.48 -1.89 17.87
CA TRP A 335 7.69 -2.46 17.27
C TRP A 335 8.24 -1.55 16.18
N ARG A 336 7.40 -1.11 15.23
CA ARG A 336 7.78 -0.16 14.16
C ARG A 336 8.45 1.07 14.72
N LYS A 337 7.86 1.66 15.76
CA LYS A 337 8.45 2.83 16.42
C LYS A 337 9.85 2.54 16.96
N ARG A 338 10.05 1.41 17.64
CA ARG A 338 11.37 1.00 18.17
C ARG A 338 12.38 0.77 17.02
N ALA A 339 11.97 0.14 15.92
CA ALA A 339 12.82 -0.05 14.76
C ALA A 339 13.28 1.31 14.19
N LEU A 340 12.37 2.26 14.02
CA LEU A 340 12.71 3.63 13.59
C LEU A 340 13.59 4.37 14.63
N ASP A 341 13.39 4.15 15.92
CA ASP A 341 14.22 4.78 16.96
C ASP A 341 15.68 4.32 16.91
N THR A 342 15.96 3.11 16.38
CA THR A 342 17.35 2.64 16.20
C THR A 342 18.08 3.29 15.03
N LEU A 343 17.36 4.03 14.17
CA LEU A 343 17.87 4.73 13.00
C LEU A 343 18.09 6.24 13.25
N ALA A 344 17.74 6.73 14.45
CA ALA A 344 17.80 8.14 14.83
C ALA A 344 19.23 8.61 15.17
#